data_ea9b350c96eb6b9de1b54fb43351e27b
#
_entry.id   ea9b350c96eb6b9de1b54fb43351e27b
#
_cell.length_a   1.000
_cell.length_b   1.000
_cell.length_c   1.000
_cell.angle_alpha   90.00
_cell.angle_beta   90.00
_cell.angle_gamma   90.00
#
_symmetry.space_group_name_H-M   'P 1'
#
loop_
_entity.id
_entity.type
_entity.pdbx_description
1 polymer ?
#
loop_
_entity_poly.entity_id
_entity_poly.type
_entity_poly.pdbx_seq_one_letter_code
_entity_poly.pdbx_strand_id
1 'polypeptide(L)'
;LAVYEAAIETLAHLTLEGTADKWRLSLGGIYAPEEGTQTSRDMKKPIALDAFLARHPEIEEIEICTNNDFAGRWAADHIEKAYQGKYRMVRNLPEKEGCDYADLTKERYEKQAVRQRAACSR
;
A
#
# COMPACT_ATOMS: atom_id res chain seq x y z
N LEU A 1 -10.51 -5.11 -0.69
CA LEU A 1 -9.16 -5.65 -0.55
C LEU A 1 -8.14 -4.53 -0.65
N ALA A 2 -7.34 -4.33 0.38
CA ALA A 2 -6.20 -3.41 0.36
C ALA A 2 -4.93 -4.16 -0.06
N VAL A 3 -4.14 -3.55 -0.93
CA VAL A 3 -2.96 -4.16 -1.55
C VAL A 3 -1.71 -3.34 -1.23
N TYR A 4 -0.67 -4.01 -0.75
CA TYR A 4 0.60 -3.41 -0.28
C TYR A 4 1.80 -4.05 -0.95
N GLU A 5 2.92 -3.32 -1.01
CA GLU A 5 4.16 -3.86 -1.55
C GLU A 5 4.76 -4.96 -0.68
N ALA A 6 4.77 -4.77 0.64
CA ALA A 6 5.37 -5.70 1.59
C ALA A 6 4.52 -5.89 2.84
N ALA A 7 4.80 -6.95 3.59
CA ALA A 7 4.05 -7.30 4.80
C ALA A 7 4.15 -6.22 5.89
N ILE A 8 5.28 -5.56 6.02
CA ILE A 8 5.46 -4.51 7.04
C ILE A 8 4.51 -3.32 6.82
N GLU A 9 4.28 -2.90 5.58
CA GLU A 9 3.33 -1.83 5.24
C GLU A 9 1.89 -2.25 5.53
N THR A 10 1.57 -3.52 5.30
CA THR A 10 0.26 -4.10 5.60
C THR A 10 -0.06 -3.97 7.09
N LEU A 11 0.89 -4.37 7.95
CA LEU A 11 0.74 -4.30 9.39
C LEU A 11 0.74 -2.84 9.89
N ALA A 12 1.58 -2.01 9.32
CA ALA A 12 1.67 -0.59 9.67
C ALA A 12 0.36 0.14 9.38
N HIS A 13 -0.22 -0.05 8.20
CA HIS A 13 -1.48 0.58 7.83
C HIS A 13 -2.64 0.07 8.69
N LEU A 14 -2.68 -1.23 8.98
CA LEU A 14 -3.65 -1.80 9.93
C LEU A 14 -3.56 -1.11 11.30
N THR A 15 -2.34 -0.89 11.78
CA THR A 15 -2.10 -0.18 13.05
C THR A 15 -2.61 1.25 13.01
N LEU A 16 -2.37 1.97 11.91
CA LEU A 16 -2.84 3.36 11.74
C LEU A 16 -4.35 3.45 11.65
N GLU A 17 -4.99 2.54 10.93
CA GLU A 17 -6.45 2.51 10.80
C GLU A 17 -7.14 2.01 12.08
N GLY A 18 -6.51 1.13 12.82
CA GLY A 18 -7.02 0.60 14.08
C GLY A 18 -8.21 -0.37 13.95
N THR A 19 -8.58 -0.76 12.74
CA THR A 19 -9.68 -1.69 12.47
C THR A 19 -9.24 -2.79 11.52
N ALA A 20 -9.78 -3.99 11.69
CA ALA A 20 -9.49 -5.15 10.84
C ALA A 20 -10.73 -5.56 10.02
N ASP A 21 -11.37 -4.58 9.40
CA ASP A 21 -12.65 -4.71 8.71
C ASP A 21 -12.54 -5.06 7.22
N LYS A 22 -11.33 -5.24 6.70
CA LYS A 22 -11.09 -5.54 5.29
C LYS A 22 -9.94 -6.54 5.12
N TRP A 23 -9.95 -7.21 3.99
CA TRP A 23 -8.82 -8.01 3.56
C TRP A 23 -7.61 -7.13 3.23
N ARG A 24 -6.42 -7.57 3.63
CA ARG A 24 -5.15 -6.89 3.36
C ARG A 24 -4.17 -7.91 2.77
N LEU A 25 -3.60 -7.59 1.63
CA LEU A 25 -2.70 -8.48 0.91
C LEU A 25 -1.34 -7.79 0.67
N SER A 26 -0.28 -8.46 1.08
CA SER A 26 1.08 -8.10 0.69
C SER A 26 1.43 -8.76 -0.64
N LEU A 27 1.96 -7.98 -1.58
CA LEU A 27 2.41 -8.49 -2.87
C LEU A 27 3.77 -9.20 -2.78
N GLY A 28 4.49 -9.05 -1.65
CA GLY A 28 5.82 -9.61 -1.47
C GLY A 28 6.89 -8.92 -2.30
N GLY A 29 6.64 -7.68 -2.68
CA GLY A 29 7.51 -6.86 -3.52
C GLY A 29 6.85 -6.47 -4.82
N ILE A 30 7.39 -5.44 -5.45
CA ILE A 30 6.95 -4.97 -6.76
C ILE A 30 8.17 -4.81 -7.67
N TYR A 31 7.96 -4.98 -8.96
CA TYR A 31 8.94 -4.60 -9.97
C TYR A 31 8.58 -3.22 -10.50
N ALA A 32 9.57 -2.35 -10.59
CA ALA A 32 9.45 -1.08 -11.29
C ALA A 32 10.75 -0.78 -12.00
N PRO A 33 10.70 -0.11 -13.17
CA PRO A 33 11.92 0.34 -13.85
C PRO A 33 12.61 1.44 -13.04
N GLU A 34 13.88 1.72 -13.34
CA GLU A 34 14.56 2.87 -12.79
C GLU A 34 13.85 4.16 -13.22
N GLU A 35 13.80 5.14 -12.32
CA GLU A 35 13.20 6.44 -12.59
C GLU A 35 13.88 7.10 -13.80
N GLY A 36 13.05 7.58 -14.74
CA GLY A 36 13.53 8.19 -15.97
C GLY A 36 13.75 7.21 -17.12
N THR A 37 13.65 5.89 -16.90
CA THR A 37 13.71 4.91 -17.98
C THR A 37 12.35 4.79 -18.66
N GLN A 38 12.29 5.00 -19.97
CA GLN A 38 11.09 4.70 -20.72
C GLN A 38 11.08 3.20 -21.04
N THR A 39 10.26 2.44 -20.34
CA THR A 39 10.03 1.05 -20.70
C THR A 39 8.63 0.89 -21.26
N SER A 40 8.55 0.23 -22.41
CA SER A 40 7.28 -0.18 -23.00
C SER A 40 6.74 -1.50 -22.39
N ARG A 41 7.45 -2.05 -21.41
CA ARG A 41 7.03 -3.31 -20.77
C ARG A 41 5.90 -3.03 -19.80
N ASP A 42 4.73 -3.56 -20.10
CA ASP A 42 3.64 -3.62 -19.14
C ASP A 42 4.03 -4.52 -17.98
N MET A 43 3.73 -4.09 -16.76
CA MET A 43 3.87 -4.94 -15.59
C MET A 43 2.91 -6.13 -15.73
N LYS A 44 3.44 -7.33 -15.57
CA LYS A 44 2.58 -8.51 -15.44
C LYS A 44 1.72 -8.36 -14.19
N LYS A 45 0.48 -8.85 -14.27
CA LYS A 45 -0.40 -8.90 -13.10
C LYS A 45 0.31 -9.58 -11.94
N PRO A 46 0.29 -9.00 -10.72
CA PRO A 46 0.93 -9.62 -9.57
C PRO A 46 0.33 -11.00 -9.29
N ILE A 47 1.17 -12.01 -9.23
CA ILE A 47 0.74 -13.42 -9.04
C ILE A 47 -0.10 -13.57 -7.77
N ALA A 48 0.35 -12.97 -6.67
CA ALA A 48 -0.35 -13.04 -5.39
C ALA A 48 -1.75 -12.40 -5.46
N LEU A 49 -1.87 -11.27 -6.15
CA LEU A 49 -3.15 -10.58 -6.32
C LEU A 49 -4.11 -11.38 -7.19
N ASP A 50 -3.66 -11.87 -8.35
CA ASP A 50 -4.48 -12.70 -9.22
C ASP A 50 -4.97 -13.97 -8.51
N ALA A 51 -4.10 -14.66 -7.79
CA ALA A 51 -4.44 -15.88 -7.04
C ALA A 51 -5.47 -15.59 -5.94
N PHE A 52 -5.29 -14.46 -5.22
CA PHE A 52 -6.20 -14.08 -4.16
C PHE A 52 -7.59 -13.73 -4.70
N LEU A 53 -7.65 -12.95 -5.77
CA LEU A 53 -8.92 -12.58 -6.41
C LEU A 53 -9.66 -13.77 -6.99
N ALA A 54 -8.94 -14.75 -7.52
CA ALA A 54 -9.55 -15.99 -8.02
C ALA A 54 -10.22 -16.81 -6.91
N ARG A 55 -9.67 -16.76 -5.69
CA ARG A 55 -10.23 -17.45 -4.52
C ARG A 55 -11.35 -16.68 -3.82
N HIS A 56 -11.44 -15.39 -4.05
CA HIS A 56 -12.39 -14.50 -3.37
C HIS A 56 -13.23 -13.72 -4.37
N PRO A 57 -14.17 -14.41 -5.09
CA PRO A 57 -15.00 -13.74 -6.09
C PRO A 57 -15.95 -12.69 -5.53
N GLU A 58 -16.11 -12.65 -4.21
CA GLU A 58 -16.92 -11.64 -3.51
C GLU A 58 -16.26 -10.26 -3.46
N ILE A 59 -14.98 -10.16 -3.77
CA ILE A 59 -14.26 -8.88 -3.78
C ILE A 59 -14.70 -8.05 -4.99
N GLU A 60 -15.12 -6.82 -4.75
CA GLU A 60 -15.57 -5.86 -5.75
C GLU A 60 -14.64 -4.66 -5.89
N GLU A 61 -13.85 -4.35 -4.84
CA GLU A 61 -13.01 -3.17 -4.77
C GLU A 61 -11.56 -3.53 -4.42
N ILE A 62 -10.63 -2.88 -5.10
CA ILE A 62 -9.20 -2.95 -4.81
C ILE A 62 -8.73 -1.58 -4.36
N GLU A 63 -8.24 -1.50 -3.13
CA GLU A 63 -7.61 -0.32 -2.56
C GLU A 63 -6.09 -0.45 -2.71
N ILE A 64 -5.48 0.44 -3.49
CA ILE A 64 -4.04 0.41 -3.78
C ILE A 64 -3.31 1.23 -2.73
N CYS A 65 -2.51 0.57 -1.90
CA CYS A 65 -1.77 1.17 -0.78
C CYS A 65 -0.25 0.99 -0.96
N THR A 66 0.24 1.16 -2.17
CA THR A 66 1.67 1.14 -2.47
C THR A 66 2.36 2.40 -1.92
N ASN A 67 3.68 2.41 -1.88
CA ASN A 67 4.44 3.53 -1.35
C ASN A 67 4.25 4.80 -2.21
N ASN A 68 4.36 5.97 -1.60
CA ASN A 68 4.30 7.24 -2.32
C ASN A 68 5.70 7.64 -2.84
N ASP A 69 6.26 6.81 -3.70
CA ASP A 69 7.51 7.03 -4.43
C ASP A 69 7.33 6.64 -5.90
N PHE A 70 8.36 6.81 -6.70
CA PHE A 70 8.29 6.48 -8.14
C PHE A 70 7.85 5.03 -8.35
N ALA A 71 8.48 4.07 -7.69
CA ALA A 71 8.18 2.64 -7.84
C ALA A 71 6.76 2.31 -7.40
N GLY A 72 6.30 2.86 -6.28
CA GLY A 72 4.95 2.65 -5.76
C GLY A 72 3.87 3.27 -6.65
N ARG A 73 4.10 4.47 -7.17
CA ARG A 73 3.19 5.12 -8.12
C ARG A 73 3.13 4.37 -9.45
N TRP A 74 4.28 3.91 -9.94
CA TRP A 74 4.35 3.10 -11.16
C TRP A 74 3.53 1.82 -11.00
N ALA A 75 3.71 1.11 -9.88
CA ALA A 75 2.94 -0.09 -9.57
C ALA A 75 1.44 0.20 -9.44
N ALA A 76 1.07 1.31 -8.80
CA ALA A 76 -0.32 1.73 -8.67
C ALA A 76 -0.98 1.97 -10.03
N ASP A 77 -0.31 2.67 -10.93
CA ASP A 77 -0.79 2.91 -12.30
C ASP A 77 -1.04 1.60 -13.05
N HIS A 78 -0.12 0.67 -12.93
CA HIS A 78 -0.20 -0.61 -13.65
C HIS A 78 -1.25 -1.55 -13.06
N ILE A 79 -1.39 -1.60 -11.75
CA ILE A 79 -2.45 -2.37 -11.08
C ILE A 79 -3.82 -1.81 -11.47
N GLU A 80 -3.98 -0.50 -11.42
CA GLU A 80 -5.24 0.15 -11.80
C GLU A 80 -5.60 -0.18 -13.26
N LYS A 81 -4.64 -0.04 -14.17
CA LYS A 81 -4.84 -0.36 -15.59
C LYS A 81 -5.18 -1.84 -15.82
N ALA A 82 -4.53 -2.76 -15.09
CA ALA A 82 -4.71 -4.19 -15.27
C ALA A 82 -6.09 -4.68 -14.81
N TYR A 83 -6.66 -4.06 -13.80
CA TYR A 83 -7.92 -4.49 -13.17
C TYR A 83 -9.10 -3.55 -13.40
N GLN A 84 -8.89 -2.43 -14.04
CA GLN A 84 -9.94 -1.47 -14.34
C GLN A 84 -11.02 -2.14 -15.21
N GLY A 85 -12.29 -1.82 -14.93
CA GLY A 85 -13.43 -2.43 -15.60
C GLY A 85 -13.92 -3.75 -14.96
N LYS A 86 -13.11 -4.41 -14.14
CA LYS A 86 -13.49 -5.61 -13.37
C LYS A 86 -13.70 -5.31 -11.90
N TYR A 87 -12.96 -4.35 -11.37
CA TYR A 87 -12.98 -3.96 -9.97
C TYR A 87 -13.07 -2.45 -9.84
N ARG A 88 -13.68 -1.99 -8.76
CA ARG A 88 -13.61 -0.60 -8.37
C ARG A 88 -12.22 -0.32 -7.81
N MET A 89 -11.53 0.65 -8.40
CA MET A 89 -10.16 0.99 -8.03
C MET A 89 -10.12 2.23 -7.17
N VAL A 90 -9.47 2.14 -6.03
CA VAL A 90 -9.25 3.26 -5.09
C VAL A 90 -7.77 3.37 -4.81
N ARG A 91 -7.21 4.58 -4.90
CA ARG A 91 -5.82 4.84 -4.50
C ARG A 91 -5.79 5.40 -3.10
N ASN A 92 -4.99 4.78 -2.25
CA ASN A 92 -4.76 5.24 -0.89
C ASN A 92 -3.28 5.11 -0.54
N LEU A 93 -2.44 5.83 -1.28
CA LEU A 93 -1.01 5.90 -1.02
C LEU A 93 -0.76 6.83 0.19
N PRO A 94 0.37 6.65 0.92
CA PRO A 94 0.76 7.61 1.96
C PRO A 94 0.79 9.03 1.41
N GLU A 95 0.26 10.00 2.16
CA GLU A 95 0.14 11.39 1.69
C GLU A 95 1.50 12.06 1.48
N LYS A 96 2.47 11.70 2.31
CA LYS A 96 3.81 12.29 2.27
C LYS A 96 4.66 11.62 1.20
N GLU A 97 5.17 12.39 0.25
CA GLU A 97 6.05 11.87 -0.80
C GLU A 97 7.31 11.22 -0.22
N GLY A 98 7.71 10.10 -0.83
CA GLY A 98 8.87 9.32 -0.39
C GLY A 98 8.61 8.41 0.80
N CYS A 99 7.39 8.41 1.35
CA CYS A 99 7.03 7.63 2.53
C CYS A 99 6.25 6.37 2.20
N ASP A 100 6.39 5.38 3.06
CA ASP A 100 5.51 4.23 3.17
C ASP A 100 4.69 4.29 4.47
N TYR A 101 3.80 3.33 4.66
CA TYR A 101 2.98 3.30 5.87
C TYR A 101 3.77 2.99 7.14
N ALA A 102 4.90 2.29 7.02
CA ALA A 102 5.80 2.05 8.16
C ALA A 102 6.43 3.35 8.66
N ASP A 103 6.82 4.24 7.74
CA ASP A 103 7.34 5.58 8.09
C ASP A 103 6.29 6.42 8.83
N LEU A 104 5.04 6.42 8.36
CA LEU A 104 3.95 7.15 9.00
C LEU A 104 3.63 6.61 10.39
N THR A 105 3.66 5.31 10.56
CA THR A 105 3.43 4.64 11.85
C THR A 105 4.53 5.02 12.85
N LYS A 106 5.78 4.97 12.42
CA LYS A 106 6.94 5.37 13.23
C LYS A 106 6.82 6.82 13.68
N GLU A 107 6.50 7.74 12.78
CA GLU A 107 6.30 9.15 13.08
C GLU A 107 5.21 9.36 14.13
N ARG A 108 4.09 8.67 14.01
CA ARG A 108 2.98 8.73 14.97
C ARG A 108 3.41 8.29 16.37
N TYR A 109 4.14 7.18 16.47
CA TYR A 109 4.63 6.68 17.77
C TYR A 109 5.68 7.60 18.38
N GLU A 110 6.56 8.17 17.61
CA GLU A 110 7.55 9.15 18.08
C GLU A 110 6.87 10.38 18.67
N LYS A 111 5.83 10.91 18.02
CA LYS A 111 5.04 12.04 18.53
C LYS A 111 4.30 11.68 19.82
N GLN A 112 3.76 10.48 19.93
CA GLN A 112 3.11 10.02 21.16
C GLN A 112 4.11 9.90 22.32
N ALA A 113 5.28 9.36 22.08
CA ALA A 113 6.34 9.24 23.09
C ALA A 113 6.78 10.59 23.62
N VAL A 114 6.94 11.60 22.76
CA VAL A 114 7.26 12.97 23.17
C VAL A 114 6.16 13.56 24.05
N ARG A 115 4.90 13.41 23.67
CA ARG A 115 3.76 13.90 24.47
C ARG A 115 3.70 13.24 25.84
N GLN A 116 3.92 11.93 25.92
CA GLN A 116 3.93 11.20 27.18
C GLN A 116 5.07 11.67 28.11
N ARG A 117 6.27 11.86 27.56
CA ARG A 117 7.41 12.41 28.34
C ARG A 117 7.12 13.80 28.86
N ALA A 118 6.54 14.68 28.06
CA ALA A 118 6.15 16.03 28.47
C ALA A 118 5.09 15.99 29.59
N ALA A 119 4.12 15.09 29.49
CA ALA A 119 3.09 14.90 30.54
C ALA A 119 3.67 14.37 31.85
N CYS A 120 4.68 13.49 31.81
CA CYS A 120 5.34 12.94 33.00
C CYS A 120 6.32 13.94 33.68
N SER A 121 6.70 15.01 32.99
CA SER A 121 7.66 16.01 33.51
C SER A 121 7.01 17.13 34.36
N ARG A 122 5.71 17.11 34.51
CA ARG A 122 4.95 18.13 35.27
C ARG A 122 4.76 17.76 36.72
#